data_c5d162f1d5d6bad8faad3bbe7d05e892
#
_entry.id   c5d162f1d5d6bad8faad3bbe7d05e892
#
_cell.length_a   1.000
_cell.length_b   1.000
_cell.length_c   1.000
_cell.angle_alpha   90.00
_cell.angle_beta   90.00
_cell.angle_gamma   90.00
#
_symmetry.space_group_name_H-M   'P 1'
#
loop_
_entity.id
_entity.type
_entity.pdbx_description
1 polymer ?
#
loop_
_entity_poly.entity_id
_entity_poly.type
_entity_poly.pdbx_seq_one_letter_code
_entity_poly.pdbx_strand_id
1 'polypeptide(L)'
;MGAALTIAIDGPSGSGKSSVSKGVARRLGLAYLDTGAMYRAATWWCLHRGEDLADQAAVAHAVRVMPLVMGLDPSGPTVHVDGTDVGEAIRSTEISTAVSAVATNLDVRAELRRLQRAVIEAERTPSGFAGGRGVVAEGRDITTVVAPDADARVLLTASEEARLARRSLDVHGTADAAAVEATKDQVLRRDRDDATVSQFQVAADGVVTVDSSELDLEQTIDAVLAVVEQVTGRVVGPRQGS
;
A
#
# COMPACT_ATOMS: atom_id res chain seq x y z
N MET A 1 -15.13 18.27 -16.04
CA MET A 1 -14.40 17.43 -15.08
C MET A 1 -13.33 16.70 -15.88
N GLY A 2 -12.07 16.72 -15.43
CA GLY A 2 -11.02 15.91 -16.08
C GLY A 2 -11.31 14.42 -15.90
N ALA A 3 -10.71 13.56 -16.75
CA ALA A 3 -10.79 12.10 -16.57
C ALA A 3 -10.24 11.71 -15.19
N ALA A 4 -10.81 10.67 -14.57
CA ALA A 4 -10.32 10.14 -13.30
C ALA A 4 -8.82 9.79 -13.41
N LEU A 5 -8.08 9.95 -12.31
CA LEU A 5 -6.64 9.69 -12.27
C LEU A 5 -6.36 8.51 -11.35
N THR A 6 -5.77 7.45 -11.91
CA THR A 6 -5.30 6.31 -11.13
C THR A 6 -3.77 6.35 -11.03
N ILE A 7 -3.25 6.42 -9.81
CA ILE A 7 -1.81 6.39 -9.55
C ILE A 7 -1.51 5.09 -8.78
N ALA A 8 -0.62 4.27 -9.33
CA ALA A 8 -0.17 3.03 -8.73
C ALA A 8 1.25 3.19 -8.16
N ILE A 9 1.45 2.88 -6.88
CA ILE A 9 2.75 2.99 -6.23
C ILE A 9 3.12 1.65 -5.58
N ASP A 10 4.15 1.00 -6.09
CA ASP A 10 4.74 -0.20 -5.48
C ASP A 10 6.09 0.11 -4.83
N GLY A 11 6.59 -0.83 -4.04
CA GLY A 11 7.93 -0.73 -3.45
C GLY A 11 8.09 -1.58 -2.19
N PRO A 12 9.32 -1.80 -1.72
CA PRO A 12 9.62 -2.67 -0.58
C PRO A 12 9.16 -2.09 0.76
N SER A 13 9.25 -2.88 1.83
CA SER A 13 8.96 -2.45 3.20
C SER A 13 9.91 -1.32 3.63
N GLY A 14 9.38 -0.30 4.31
CA GLY A 14 10.18 0.84 4.76
C GLY A 14 10.57 1.87 3.68
N SER A 15 10.13 1.72 2.41
CA SER A 15 10.38 2.72 1.35
C SER A 15 9.61 4.04 1.54
N GLY A 16 8.70 4.14 2.50
CA GLY A 16 7.88 5.33 2.73
C GLY A 16 6.60 5.41 1.90
N LYS A 17 6.25 4.33 1.18
CA LYS A 17 5.07 4.30 0.27
C LYS A 17 3.81 4.89 0.86
N SER A 18 3.41 4.46 2.07
CA SER A 18 2.13 4.86 2.67
C SER A 18 2.10 6.35 2.97
N SER A 19 3.18 6.91 3.48
CA SER A 19 3.28 8.36 3.76
C SER A 19 3.29 9.18 2.48
N VAL A 20 4.06 8.74 1.48
CA VAL A 20 4.15 9.38 0.16
C VAL A 20 2.82 9.30 -0.57
N SER A 21 2.19 8.12 -0.65
CA SER A 21 0.90 7.92 -1.32
C SER A 21 -0.22 8.76 -0.70
N LYS A 22 -0.27 8.85 0.63
CA LYS A 22 -1.19 9.75 1.33
C LYS A 22 -0.93 11.22 1.01
N GLY A 23 0.35 11.63 0.96
CA GLY A 23 0.74 12.99 0.59
C GLY A 23 0.33 13.35 -0.83
N VAL A 24 0.61 12.46 -1.79
CA VAL A 24 0.20 12.61 -3.20
C VAL A 24 -1.33 12.68 -3.32
N ALA A 25 -2.05 11.76 -2.66
CA ALA A 25 -3.51 11.73 -2.68
C ALA A 25 -4.12 13.03 -2.13
N ARG A 26 -3.60 13.55 -1.00
CA ARG A 26 -4.04 14.83 -0.43
C ARG A 26 -3.81 16.00 -1.37
N ARG A 27 -2.62 16.09 -1.98
CA ARG A 27 -2.27 17.20 -2.88
C ARG A 27 -3.12 17.21 -4.14
N LEU A 28 -3.52 16.04 -4.63
CA LEU A 28 -4.34 15.89 -5.84
C LEU A 28 -5.84 15.81 -5.55
N GLY A 29 -6.24 15.74 -4.27
CA GLY A 29 -7.64 15.55 -3.86
C GLY A 29 -8.19 14.19 -4.30
N LEU A 30 -7.34 13.15 -4.33
CA LEU A 30 -7.69 11.79 -4.70
C LEU A 30 -8.01 10.94 -3.47
N ALA A 31 -8.69 9.82 -3.69
CA ALA A 31 -8.80 8.75 -2.71
C ALA A 31 -7.44 8.09 -2.46
N TYR A 32 -7.30 7.39 -1.33
CA TYR A 32 -6.11 6.61 -0.97
C TYR A 32 -6.48 5.18 -0.62
N LEU A 33 -5.81 4.21 -1.23
CA LEU A 33 -6.01 2.78 -0.97
C LEU A 33 -4.69 2.12 -0.51
N ASP A 34 -4.63 1.69 0.77
CA ASP A 34 -3.57 0.83 1.34
C ASP A 34 -3.92 -0.64 1.11
N THR A 35 -3.39 -1.25 0.06
CA THR A 35 -3.65 -2.68 -0.19
C THR A 35 -2.93 -3.58 0.80
N GLY A 36 -1.80 -3.15 1.35
CA GLY A 36 -1.13 -3.86 2.43
C GLY A 36 -1.99 -3.97 3.69
N ALA A 37 -2.82 -2.96 3.98
CA ALA A 37 -3.79 -3.03 5.07
C ALA A 37 -4.88 -4.08 4.79
N MET A 38 -5.28 -4.29 3.55
CA MET A 38 -6.25 -5.34 3.19
C MET A 38 -5.72 -6.74 3.50
N TYR A 39 -4.44 -7.02 3.19
CA TYR A 39 -3.81 -8.30 3.55
C TYR A 39 -3.67 -8.46 5.06
N ARG A 40 -3.33 -7.40 5.80
CA ARG A 40 -3.28 -7.44 7.26
C ARG A 40 -4.67 -7.63 7.87
N ALA A 41 -5.71 -7.02 7.31
CA ALA A 41 -7.09 -7.23 7.74
C ALA A 41 -7.54 -8.68 7.49
N ALA A 42 -7.18 -9.26 6.34
CA ALA A 42 -7.44 -10.67 6.05
C ALA A 42 -6.74 -11.60 7.07
N THR A 43 -5.50 -11.29 7.44
CA THR A 43 -4.77 -12.03 8.47
C THR A 43 -5.45 -11.93 9.84
N TRP A 44 -5.80 -10.71 10.25
CA TRP A 44 -6.54 -10.47 11.49
C TRP A 44 -7.87 -11.25 11.50
N TRP A 45 -8.61 -11.22 10.40
CA TRP A 45 -9.88 -11.92 10.27
C TRP A 45 -9.75 -13.44 10.44
N CYS A 46 -8.75 -14.04 9.78
CA CYS A 46 -8.48 -15.48 9.91
C CYS A 46 -8.12 -15.85 11.36
N LEU A 47 -7.22 -15.11 11.99
CA LEU A 47 -6.84 -15.34 13.39
C LEU A 47 -8.00 -15.13 14.36
N HIS A 48 -8.79 -14.08 14.17
CA HIS A 48 -9.97 -13.78 14.98
C HIS A 48 -11.01 -14.89 14.91
N ARG A 49 -11.12 -15.59 13.77
CA ARG A 49 -12.00 -16.74 13.58
C ARG A 49 -11.38 -18.06 14.09
N GLY A 50 -10.12 -18.05 14.51
CA GLY A 50 -9.41 -19.25 14.92
C GLY A 50 -9.01 -20.18 13.77
N GLU A 51 -8.89 -19.64 12.54
CA GLU A 51 -8.46 -20.41 11.38
C GLU A 51 -6.98 -20.79 11.50
N ASP A 52 -6.64 -22.03 11.15
CA ASP A 52 -5.22 -22.43 10.99
C ASP A 52 -4.67 -21.81 9.69
N LEU A 53 -3.70 -20.91 9.83
CA LEU A 53 -3.08 -20.26 8.68
C LEU A 53 -2.30 -21.21 7.76
N ALA A 54 -2.03 -22.44 8.20
CA ALA A 54 -1.46 -23.49 7.36
C ALA A 54 -2.50 -24.14 6.44
N ASP A 55 -3.77 -24.12 6.81
CA ASP A 55 -4.88 -24.56 5.95
C ASP A 55 -5.22 -23.49 4.90
N GLN A 56 -4.58 -23.59 3.75
CA GLN A 56 -4.72 -22.61 2.66
C GLN A 56 -6.15 -22.54 2.13
N ALA A 57 -6.92 -23.63 2.16
CA ALA A 57 -8.29 -23.63 1.69
C ALA A 57 -9.25 -22.95 2.67
N ALA A 58 -9.10 -23.21 3.98
CA ALA A 58 -9.85 -22.53 5.02
C ALA A 58 -9.59 -21.03 5.04
N VAL A 59 -8.31 -20.62 4.97
CA VAL A 59 -7.89 -19.22 4.87
C VAL A 59 -8.52 -18.53 3.66
N ALA A 60 -8.44 -19.13 2.47
CA ALA A 60 -9.04 -18.57 1.26
C ALA A 60 -10.58 -18.46 1.37
N HIS A 61 -11.23 -19.44 1.99
CA HIS A 61 -12.67 -19.39 2.24
C HIS A 61 -13.03 -18.24 3.19
N ALA A 62 -12.31 -18.11 4.31
CA ALA A 62 -12.54 -17.06 5.29
C ALA A 62 -12.41 -15.66 4.66
N VAL A 63 -11.41 -15.47 3.80
CA VAL A 63 -11.17 -14.17 3.12
C VAL A 63 -12.26 -13.86 2.09
N ARG A 64 -12.78 -14.85 1.36
CA ARG A 64 -13.89 -14.63 0.41
C ARG A 64 -15.17 -14.11 1.06
N VAL A 65 -15.41 -14.46 2.31
CA VAL A 65 -16.61 -14.04 3.05
C VAL A 65 -16.34 -12.90 4.04
N MET A 66 -15.13 -12.35 4.03
CA MET A 66 -14.73 -11.27 4.92
C MET A 66 -15.47 -9.97 4.59
N PRO A 67 -16.26 -9.39 5.53
CA PRO A 67 -16.96 -8.13 5.31
C PRO A 67 -15.98 -6.95 5.51
N LEU A 68 -15.10 -6.73 4.53
CA LEU A 68 -14.06 -5.69 4.56
C LEU A 68 -14.59 -4.36 4.01
N VAL A 69 -14.38 -3.28 4.77
CA VAL A 69 -14.63 -1.90 4.33
C VAL A 69 -13.38 -1.07 4.53
N MET A 70 -12.91 -0.45 3.43
CA MET A 70 -11.77 0.45 3.43
C MET A 70 -12.23 1.91 3.44
N GLY A 71 -11.79 2.70 4.44
CA GLY A 71 -11.93 4.15 4.42
C GLY A 71 -10.83 4.76 3.57
N LEU A 72 -11.21 5.57 2.58
CA LEU A 72 -10.31 6.04 1.52
C LEU A 72 -9.81 7.48 1.72
N ASP A 73 -10.10 8.08 2.87
CA ASP A 73 -9.60 9.42 3.20
C ASP A 73 -8.08 9.38 3.44
N PRO A 74 -7.26 10.07 2.63
CA PRO A 74 -5.82 10.10 2.83
C PRO A 74 -5.40 10.79 4.15
N SER A 75 -6.30 11.55 4.80
CA SER A 75 -6.03 12.22 6.07
C SER A 75 -6.31 11.32 7.27
N GLY A 76 -7.21 10.36 7.13
CA GLY A 76 -7.60 9.42 8.17
C GLY A 76 -8.11 8.09 7.61
N PRO A 77 -7.25 7.30 6.92
CA PRO A 77 -7.69 6.03 6.36
C PRO A 77 -8.09 5.06 7.46
N THR A 78 -9.24 4.41 7.30
CA THR A 78 -9.77 3.41 8.26
C THR A 78 -9.89 2.04 7.63
N VAL A 79 -9.93 1.01 8.45
CA VAL A 79 -10.14 -0.38 8.02
C VAL A 79 -11.15 -1.03 8.96
N HIS A 80 -12.29 -1.44 8.42
CA HIS A 80 -13.32 -2.12 9.20
C HIS A 80 -13.51 -3.55 8.66
N VAL A 81 -13.63 -4.49 9.58
CA VAL A 81 -14.00 -5.87 9.28
C VAL A 81 -15.19 -6.24 10.16
N ASP A 82 -16.28 -6.64 9.53
CA ASP A 82 -17.56 -6.96 10.20
C ASP A 82 -18.01 -5.84 11.16
N GLY A 83 -17.92 -4.58 10.68
CA GLY A 83 -18.28 -3.38 11.45
C GLY A 83 -17.28 -2.95 12.53
N THR A 84 -16.24 -3.76 12.81
CA THR A 84 -15.22 -3.45 13.80
C THR A 84 -14.07 -2.68 13.14
N ASP A 85 -13.66 -1.53 13.73
CA ASP A 85 -12.43 -0.85 13.32
C ASP A 85 -11.21 -1.67 13.76
N VAL A 86 -10.45 -2.13 12.80
CA VAL A 86 -9.25 -2.94 13.03
C VAL A 86 -7.96 -2.19 12.70
N GLY A 87 -8.04 -0.90 12.43
CA GLY A 87 -6.92 -0.08 11.95
C GLY A 87 -5.68 -0.11 12.83
N GLU A 88 -5.84 -0.19 14.15
CA GLU A 88 -4.75 -0.36 15.11
C GLU A 88 -4.32 -1.84 15.23
N ALA A 89 -5.28 -2.74 15.38
CA ALA A 89 -5.03 -4.17 15.58
C ALA A 89 -4.21 -4.79 14.43
N ILE A 90 -4.48 -4.40 13.17
CA ILE A 90 -3.75 -4.91 12.01
C ILE A 90 -2.30 -4.43 11.89
N ARG A 91 -1.87 -3.52 12.77
CA ARG A 91 -0.48 -3.02 12.83
C ARG A 91 0.35 -3.70 13.92
N SER A 92 -0.26 -4.57 14.73
CA SER A 92 0.42 -5.31 15.80
C SER A 92 1.56 -6.20 15.24
N THR A 93 2.49 -6.54 16.13
CA THR A 93 3.60 -7.46 15.81
C THR A 93 3.07 -8.83 15.42
N GLU A 94 2.02 -9.32 16.08
CA GLU A 94 1.37 -10.59 15.77
C GLU A 94 0.93 -10.65 14.30
N ILE A 95 0.13 -9.67 13.86
CA ILE A 95 -0.35 -9.58 12.47
C ILE A 95 0.81 -9.39 11.50
N SER A 96 1.77 -8.53 11.84
CA SER A 96 2.95 -8.27 10.99
C SER A 96 3.82 -9.51 10.78
N THR A 97 3.84 -10.43 11.75
CA THR A 97 4.57 -11.70 11.67
C THR A 97 3.79 -12.75 10.88
N ALA A 98 2.46 -12.80 11.05
CA ALA A 98 1.61 -13.81 10.44
C ALA A 98 1.20 -13.48 8.98
N VAL A 99 1.29 -12.22 8.56
CA VAL A 99 0.74 -11.76 7.27
C VAL A 99 1.31 -12.48 6.05
N SER A 100 2.55 -12.92 6.07
CA SER A 100 3.16 -13.65 4.96
C SER A 100 2.43 -14.97 4.66
N ALA A 101 1.94 -15.68 5.69
CA ALA A 101 1.20 -16.93 5.50
C ALA A 101 -0.10 -16.73 4.72
N VAL A 102 -0.74 -15.58 4.88
CA VAL A 102 -1.97 -15.21 4.16
C VAL A 102 -1.66 -14.56 2.81
N ALA A 103 -0.65 -13.68 2.77
CA ALA A 103 -0.30 -12.92 1.56
C ALA A 103 0.35 -13.76 0.45
N THR A 104 0.90 -14.93 0.76
CA THR A 104 1.45 -15.87 -0.24
C THR A 104 0.42 -16.86 -0.77
N ASN A 105 -0.77 -16.95 -0.16
CA ASN A 105 -1.88 -17.76 -0.66
C ASN A 105 -2.45 -17.16 -1.96
N LEU A 106 -2.37 -17.90 -3.06
CA LEU A 106 -2.77 -17.40 -4.39
C LEU A 106 -4.28 -17.14 -4.51
N ASP A 107 -5.12 -17.91 -3.82
CA ASP A 107 -6.57 -17.71 -3.83
C ASP A 107 -6.96 -16.47 -3.03
N VAL A 108 -6.29 -16.21 -1.90
CA VAL A 108 -6.44 -14.95 -1.16
C VAL A 108 -6.05 -13.77 -2.02
N ARG A 109 -4.91 -13.87 -2.72
CA ARG A 109 -4.47 -12.82 -3.64
C ARG A 109 -5.49 -12.55 -4.74
N ALA A 110 -6.05 -13.61 -5.34
CA ALA A 110 -7.08 -13.47 -6.37
C ALA A 110 -8.29 -12.69 -5.85
N GLU A 111 -8.78 -13.00 -4.66
CA GLU A 111 -9.93 -12.32 -4.06
C GLU A 111 -9.59 -10.87 -3.67
N LEU A 112 -8.46 -10.64 -3.00
CA LEU A 112 -8.08 -9.28 -2.61
C LEU A 112 -7.80 -8.38 -3.83
N ARG A 113 -7.18 -8.91 -4.90
CA ARG A 113 -7.02 -8.18 -6.17
C ARG A 113 -8.36 -7.81 -6.80
N ARG A 114 -9.35 -8.71 -6.74
CA ARG A 114 -10.72 -8.42 -7.19
C ARG A 114 -11.32 -7.25 -6.42
N LEU A 115 -11.19 -7.24 -5.09
CA LEU A 115 -11.67 -6.15 -4.23
C LEU A 115 -10.91 -4.84 -4.50
N GLN A 116 -9.59 -4.88 -4.64
CA GLN A 116 -8.75 -3.72 -4.94
C GLN A 116 -9.17 -3.06 -6.26
N ARG A 117 -9.37 -3.87 -7.32
CA ARG A 117 -9.86 -3.36 -8.61
C ARG A 117 -11.25 -2.74 -8.51
N ALA A 118 -12.14 -3.36 -7.73
CA ALA A 118 -13.48 -2.82 -7.52
C ALA A 118 -13.44 -1.44 -6.85
N VAL A 119 -12.56 -1.24 -5.86
CA VAL A 119 -12.36 0.06 -5.22
C VAL A 119 -11.79 1.08 -6.21
N ILE A 120 -10.75 0.72 -6.96
CA ILE A 120 -10.14 1.61 -7.96
C ILE A 120 -11.17 2.05 -9.00
N GLU A 121 -12.00 1.13 -9.48
CA GLU A 121 -13.03 1.44 -10.47
C GLU A 121 -14.17 2.30 -9.89
N ALA A 122 -14.56 2.07 -8.65
CA ALA A 122 -15.54 2.89 -7.95
C ALA A 122 -15.10 4.36 -7.83
N GLU A 123 -13.80 4.60 -7.60
CA GLU A 123 -13.24 5.95 -7.48
C GLU A 123 -13.17 6.73 -8.82
N ARG A 124 -13.41 6.06 -9.93
CA ARG A 124 -13.60 6.70 -11.25
C ARG A 124 -14.99 7.29 -11.44
N THR A 125 -15.91 6.98 -10.53
CA THR A 125 -17.31 7.41 -10.62
C THR A 125 -17.62 8.58 -9.68
N PRO A 126 -18.61 9.42 -9.98
CA PRO A 126 -18.99 10.54 -9.10
C PRO A 126 -19.44 10.13 -7.70
N SER A 127 -19.85 8.87 -7.51
CA SER A 127 -20.23 8.31 -6.21
C SER A 127 -19.04 7.85 -5.36
N GLY A 128 -17.84 7.80 -5.91
CA GLY A 128 -16.62 7.50 -5.18
C GLY A 128 -16.27 8.57 -4.15
N PHE A 129 -15.42 8.24 -3.18
CA PHE A 129 -14.96 9.15 -2.12
C PHE A 129 -14.40 10.45 -2.70
N ALA A 130 -13.58 10.36 -3.75
CA ALA A 130 -12.98 11.51 -4.41
C ALA A 130 -13.91 12.20 -5.42
N GLY A 131 -15.20 11.83 -5.50
CA GLY A 131 -16.15 12.41 -6.45
C GLY A 131 -15.76 12.17 -7.90
N GLY A 132 -15.19 11.01 -8.23
CA GLY A 132 -14.75 10.64 -9.57
C GLY A 132 -13.41 11.23 -9.98
N ARG A 133 -12.64 11.83 -9.08
CA ARG A 133 -11.30 12.32 -9.37
C ARG A 133 -10.27 11.21 -9.48
N GLY A 134 -10.49 10.05 -8.83
CA GLY A 134 -9.64 8.89 -8.89
C GLY A 134 -8.95 8.56 -7.57
N VAL A 135 -7.89 7.74 -7.62
CA VAL A 135 -7.27 7.11 -6.45
C VAL A 135 -5.75 6.98 -6.58
N VAL A 136 -5.05 7.08 -5.46
CA VAL A 136 -3.68 6.58 -5.28
C VAL A 136 -3.76 5.24 -4.58
N ALA A 137 -3.37 4.16 -5.24
CA ALA A 137 -3.29 2.82 -4.68
C ALA A 137 -1.84 2.42 -4.46
N GLU A 138 -1.51 1.89 -3.28
CA GLU A 138 -0.17 1.43 -2.97
C GLU A 138 -0.11 -0.05 -2.60
N GLY A 139 1.02 -0.71 -2.93
CA GLY A 139 1.21 -2.13 -2.61
C GLY A 139 2.54 -2.72 -3.02
N ARG A 140 2.48 -3.93 -3.62
CA ARG A 140 3.62 -4.72 -4.13
C ARG A 140 3.44 -5.17 -5.58
N ASP A 141 2.21 -5.12 -6.11
CA ASP A 141 1.85 -5.58 -7.44
C ASP A 141 0.74 -4.73 -8.07
N ILE A 142 0.61 -3.49 -7.59
CA ILE A 142 -0.40 -2.57 -8.11
C ILE A 142 -0.04 -2.17 -9.53
N THR A 143 1.22 -1.80 -9.76
CA THR A 143 1.71 -1.30 -11.06
C THR A 143 1.72 -2.37 -12.15
N THR A 144 1.72 -3.66 -11.79
CA THR A 144 1.91 -4.77 -12.74
C THR A 144 0.71 -5.70 -12.87
N VAL A 145 -0.08 -5.84 -11.78
CA VAL A 145 -1.17 -6.84 -11.73
C VAL A 145 -2.51 -6.21 -11.43
N VAL A 146 -2.62 -5.35 -10.41
CA VAL A 146 -3.90 -4.80 -9.98
C VAL A 146 -4.39 -3.71 -10.94
N ALA A 147 -3.54 -2.74 -11.25
CA ALA A 147 -3.82 -1.62 -12.14
C ALA A 147 -2.65 -1.40 -13.13
N PRO A 148 -2.38 -2.37 -14.04
CA PRO A 148 -1.31 -2.24 -15.03
C PRO A 148 -1.56 -1.13 -16.04
N ASP A 149 -2.79 -0.66 -16.11
CA ASP A 149 -3.30 0.43 -16.95
C ASP A 149 -3.45 1.76 -16.17
N ALA A 150 -2.89 1.86 -14.95
CA ALA A 150 -2.90 3.10 -14.19
C ALA A 150 -2.22 4.24 -14.97
N ASP A 151 -2.77 5.45 -14.85
CA ASP A 151 -2.29 6.65 -15.57
C ASP A 151 -0.83 7.00 -15.21
N ALA A 152 -0.43 6.74 -13.96
CA ALA A 152 0.95 6.84 -13.52
C ALA A 152 1.32 5.62 -12.69
N ARG A 153 2.47 5.00 -12.99
CA ARG A 153 2.98 3.82 -12.31
C ARG A 153 4.38 4.09 -11.76
N VAL A 154 4.53 3.98 -10.45
CA VAL A 154 5.76 4.32 -9.74
C VAL A 154 6.25 3.13 -8.92
N LEU A 155 7.55 2.85 -9.01
CA LEU A 155 8.26 2.00 -8.07
C LEU A 155 9.05 2.89 -7.11
N LEU A 156 8.59 3.00 -5.86
CA LEU A 156 9.26 3.78 -4.82
C LEU A 156 10.28 2.90 -4.11
N THR A 157 11.56 3.21 -4.28
CA THR A 157 12.68 2.50 -3.68
C THR A 157 13.40 3.36 -2.63
N ALA A 158 14.19 2.72 -1.80
CA ALA A 158 15.20 3.34 -0.95
C ALA A 158 16.27 2.30 -0.60
N SER A 159 17.46 2.75 -0.23
CA SER A 159 18.53 1.88 0.28
C SER A 159 18.05 1.05 1.47
N GLU A 160 18.64 -0.12 1.68
CA GLU A 160 18.30 -0.98 2.83
C GLU A 160 18.45 -0.21 4.14
N GLU A 161 19.54 0.54 4.30
CA GLU A 161 19.80 1.37 5.47
C GLU A 161 18.67 2.38 5.75
N ALA A 162 18.28 3.16 4.74
CA ALA A 162 17.19 4.14 4.86
C ALA A 162 15.85 3.47 5.22
N ARG A 163 15.55 2.31 4.61
CA ARG A 163 14.31 1.54 4.88
C ARG A 163 14.26 1.00 6.30
N LEU A 164 15.38 0.46 6.78
CA LEU A 164 15.49 -0.07 8.15
C LEU A 164 15.37 1.06 9.17
N ALA A 165 16.05 2.19 8.97
CA ALA A 165 15.95 3.35 9.85
C ALA A 165 14.52 3.89 9.93
N ARG A 166 13.84 4.07 8.79
CA ARG A 166 12.44 4.52 8.74
C ARG A 166 11.50 3.55 9.45
N ARG A 167 11.65 2.24 9.19
CA ARG A 167 10.80 1.24 9.83
C ARG A 167 11.04 1.12 11.32
N SER A 168 12.30 1.24 11.76
CA SER A 168 12.64 1.27 13.18
C SER A 168 12.00 2.47 13.89
N LEU A 169 12.03 3.64 13.26
CA LEU A 169 11.37 4.84 13.78
C LEU A 169 9.85 4.64 13.90
N ASP A 170 9.20 4.01 12.91
CA ASP A 170 7.76 3.72 12.91
C ASP A 170 7.36 2.75 14.03
N VAL A 171 8.21 1.75 14.35
CA VAL A 171 7.86 0.67 15.29
C VAL A 171 8.30 1.00 16.72
N HIS A 172 9.49 1.58 16.88
CA HIS A 172 10.15 1.77 18.17
C HIS A 172 10.25 3.25 18.61
N GLY A 173 9.91 4.19 17.70
CA GLY A 173 10.06 5.63 17.94
C GLY A 173 11.52 6.10 17.92
N THR A 174 12.46 5.21 17.57
CA THR A 174 13.89 5.49 17.45
C THR A 174 14.52 4.72 16.30
N ALA A 175 15.62 5.23 15.76
CA ALA A 175 16.42 4.57 14.73
C ALA A 175 17.86 4.31 15.23
N ASP A 176 18.04 4.06 16.52
CA ASP A 176 19.33 3.63 17.03
C ASP A 176 19.70 2.21 16.55
N ALA A 177 20.97 1.84 16.69
CA ALA A 177 21.48 0.58 16.14
C ALA A 177 20.77 -0.66 16.68
N ALA A 178 20.32 -0.66 17.95
CA ALA A 178 19.63 -1.80 18.55
C ALA A 178 18.19 -1.96 17.98
N ALA A 179 17.48 -0.84 17.83
CA ALA A 179 16.15 -0.81 17.25
C ALA A 179 16.16 -1.18 15.75
N VAL A 180 17.16 -0.71 15.01
CA VAL A 180 17.37 -1.06 13.60
C VAL A 180 17.63 -2.57 13.46
N GLU A 181 18.52 -3.15 14.28
CA GLU A 181 18.81 -4.59 14.23
C GLU A 181 17.60 -5.45 14.60
N ALA A 182 16.82 -5.03 15.61
CA ALA A 182 15.59 -5.72 15.99
C ALA A 182 14.52 -5.71 14.87
N THR A 183 14.53 -4.71 14.01
CA THR A 183 13.59 -4.57 12.90
C THR A 183 14.05 -5.29 11.62
N LYS A 184 15.35 -5.50 11.44
CA LYS A 184 15.99 -5.97 10.22
C LYS A 184 15.41 -7.30 9.73
N ASP A 185 15.39 -8.31 10.61
CA ASP A 185 14.90 -9.63 10.24
C ASP A 185 13.44 -9.60 9.77
N GLN A 186 12.59 -8.79 10.43
CA GLN A 186 11.18 -8.65 10.06
C GLN A 186 11.03 -8.03 8.66
N VAL A 187 11.77 -6.96 8.37
CA VAL A 187 11.72 -6.26 7.07
C VAL A 187 12.22 -7.15 5.95
N LEU A 188 13.41 -7.73 6.11
CA LEU A 188 14.05 -8.52 5.05
C LEU A 188 13.34 -9.85 4.81
N ARG A 189 12.83 -10.50 5.87
CA ARG A 189 12.02 -11.73 5.72
C ARG A 189 10.75 -11.43 4.96
N ARG A 190 10.02 -10.37 5.33
CA ARG A 190 8.78 -9.98 4.65
C ARG A 190 9.01 -9.65 3.18
N ASP A 191 10.06 -8.89 2.86
CA ASP A 191 10.37 -8.57 1.46
C ASP A 191 10.73 -9.84 0.66
N ARG A 192 11.42 -10.81 1.26
CA ARG A 192 11.70 -12.11 0.63
C ARG A 192 10.42 -12.91 0.37
N ASP A 193 9.54 -13.01 1.39
CA ASP A 193 8.29 -13.75 1.26
C ASP A 193 7.39 -13.08 0.18
N ASP A 194 7.22 -11.75 0.23
CA ASP A 194 6.45 -11.01 -0.75
C ASP A 194 7.03 -11.15 -2.17
N ALA A 195 8.36 -11.26 -2.32
CA ALA A 195 9.04 -11.43 -3.60
C ALA A 195 8.79 -12.81 -4.26
N THR A 196 8.33 -13.82 -3.50
CA THR A 196 7.93 -15.11 -4.07
C THR A 196 6.68 -15.04 -4.93
N VAL A 197 5.84 -14.03 -4.73
CA VAL A 197 4.51 -13.89 -5.37
C VAL A 197 4.28 -12.53 -6.03
N SER A 198 5.24 -11.61 -5.95
CA SER A 198 5.16 -10.25 -6.51
C SER A 198 6.53 -9.73 -6.92
N GLN A 199 6.59 -8.91 -7.99
CA GLN A 199 7.81 -8.25 -8.45
C GLN A 199 7.72 -6.76 -8.13
N PHE A 200 8.42 -6.32 -7.09
CA PHE A 200 8.45 -4.91 -6.62
C PHE A 200 9.87 -4.43 -6.31
N GLN A 201 10.88 -5.17 -6.75
CA GLN A 201 12.29 -4.81 -6.56
C GLN A 201 12.89 -4.14 -7.80
N VAL A 202 12.33 -4.43 -8.97
CA VAL A 202 12.74 -3.89 -10.26
C VAL A 202 11.50 -3.36 -10.98
N ALA A 203 11.62 -2.17 -11.57
CA ALA A 203 10.53 -1.57 -12.32
C ALA A 203 10.22 -2.38 -13.58
N ALA A 204 8.95 -2.65 -13.82
CA ALA A 204 8.47 -3.21 -15.08
C ALA A 204 8.41 -2.12 -16.18
N ASP A 205 8.17 -2.53 -17.42
CA ASP A 205 8.04 -1.59 -18.54
C ASP A 205 6.96 -0.53 -18.26
N GLY A 206 7.32 0.74 -18.45
CA GLY A 206 6.47 1.88 -18.22
C GLY A 206 6.23 2.22 -16.73
N VAL A 207 6.93 1.57 -15.81
CA VAL A 207 6.96 1.95 -14.37
C VAL A 207 8.19 2.81 -14.11
N VAL A 208 7.99 4.00 -13.55
CA VAL A 208 9.08 4.94 -13.25
C VAL A 208 9.60 4.68 -11.83
N THR A 209 10.91 4.48 -11.70
CA THR A 209 11.54 4.34 -10.38
C THR A 209 11.81 5.70 -9.75
N VAL A 210 11.40 5.86 -8.49
CA VAL A 210 11.77 6.99 -7.63
C VAL A 210 12.59 6.45 -6.47
N ASP A 211 13.86 6.80 -6.40
CA ASP A 211 14.74 6.47 -5.28
C ASP A 211 14.65 7.58 -4.23
N SER A 212 14.18 7.21 -3.05
CA SER A 212 13.98 8.12 -1.92
C SER A 212 15.07 8.01 -0.84
N SER A 213 16.19 7.36 -1.13
CA SER A 213 17.25 7.13 -0.14
C SER A 213 17.70 8.39 0.57
N GLU A 214 17.92 9.46 -0.20
CA GLU A 214 18.42 10.76 0.26
C GLU A 214 17.33 11.85 0.34
N LEU A 215 16.07 11.48 0.11
CA LEU A 215 14.95 12.43 0.08
C LEU A 215 14.18 12.40 1.40
N ASP A 216 13.77 13.58 1.86
CA ASP A 216 12.75 13.68 2.90
C ASP A 216 11.34 13.37 2.35
N LEU A 217 10.31 13.37 3.22
CA LEU A 217 8.96 13.03 2.82
C LEU A 217 8.41 13.99 1.75
N GLU A 218 8.59 15.31 1.94
CA GLU A 218 8.04 16.32 1.01
C GLU A 218 8.75 16.27 -0.34
N GLN A 219 10.08 16.12 -0.33
CA GLN A 219 10.88 15.94 -1.55
C GLN A 219 10.47 14.67 -2.31
N THR A 220 10.17 13.59 -1.58
CA THR A 220 9.72 12.34 -2.19
C THR A 220 8.32 12.49 -2.81
N ILE A 221 7.40 13.19 -2.12
CA ILE A 221 6.08 13.52 -2.65
C ILE A 221 6.23 14.37 -3.93
N ASP A 222 7.07 15.40 -3.91
CA ASP A 222 7.32 16.26 -5.06
C ASP A 222 7.91 15.46 -6.25
N ALA A 223 8.82 14.54 -5.99
CA ALA A 223 9.38 13.65 -7.03
C ALA A 223 8.32 12.75 -7.68
N VAL A 224 7.42 12.16 -6.86
CA VAL A 224 6.30 11.35 -7.40
C VAL A 224 5.32 12.22 -8.19
N LEU A 225 5.00 13.43 -7.73
CA LEU A 225 4.15 14.36 -8.45
C LEU A 225 4.76 14.77 -9.79
N ALA A 226 6.08 14.99 -9.85
CA ALA A 226 6.79 15.28 -11.09
C ALA A 226 6.67 14.11 -12.09
N VAL A 227 6.74 12.85 -11.62
CA VAL A 227 6.46 11.68 -12.47
C VAL A 227 5.03 11.70 -12.98
N VAL A 228 4.04 11.99 -12.12
CA VAL A 228 2.63 12.09 -12.53
C VAL A 228 2.46 13.16 -13.61
N GLU A 229 3.03 14.35 -13.45
CA GLU A 229 2.99 15.41 -14.47
C GLU A 229 3.62 14.97 -15.79
N GLN A 230 4.81 14.35 -15.70
CA GLN A 230 5.56 13.91 -16.88
C GLN A 230 4.78 12.88 -17.71
N VAL A 231 4.16 11.87 -17.04
CA VAL A 231 3.52 10.77 -17.77
C VAL A 231 2.09 11.07 -18.18
N THR A 232 1.39 11.97 -17.45
CA THR A 232 -0.03 12.28 -17.74
C THR A 232 -0.22 13.60 -18.47
N GLY A 233 0.80 14.48 -18.52
CA GLY A 233 0.69 15.84 -19.01
C GLY A 233 -0.20 16.75 -18.16
N ARG A 234 -0.65 16.31 -16.98
CA ARG A 234 -1.49 17.10 -16.07
C ARG A 234 -0.60 17.94 -15.17
N VAL A 235 -0.77 19.25 -15.22
CA VAL A 235 -0.09 20.17 -14.30
C VAL A 235 -0.63 19.94 -12.89
N VAL A 236 0.23 19.50 -11.98
CA VAL A 236 -0.05 19.40 -10.55
C VAL A 236 0.31 20.77 -9.95
N GLY A 237 -0.69 21.59 -9.66
CA GLY A 237 -0.50 22.97 -9.21
C GLY A 237 0.44 23.10 -7.99
N PRO A 238 1.07 24.27 -7.81
CA PRO A 238 1.94 24.55 -6.67
C PRO A 238 1.20 24.42 -5.35
N ARG A 239 1.95 24.15 -4.26
CA ARG A 239 1.46 24.09 -2.87
C ARG A 239 0.44 25.21 -2.64
N GLN A 240 -0.80 24.86 -2.26
CA GLN A 240 -1.65 25.84 -1.60
C GLN A 240 -0.93 26.16 -0.28
N GLY A 241 -0.36 27.35 -0.21
CA GLY A 241 0.34 27.86 0.96
C GLY A 241 -0.59 27.87 2.17
N SER A 242 -0.05 27.50 3.28
CA SER A 242 -0.58 27.58 4.65
C SER A 242 -1.19 28.94 4.98
#